data_a1cf11774cdff3abc40b49b7777e8642
#
_entry.id   a1cf11774cdff3abc40b49b7777e8642
#
_cell.length_a   1.000
_cell.length_b   1.000
_cell.length_c   1.000
_cell.angle_alpha   90.00
_cell.angle_beta   90.00
_cell.angle_gamma   90.00
#
_symmetry.space_group_name_H-M   'P 1'
#
loop_
_entity.id
_entity.type
_entity.pdbx_description
1 polymer ?
#
loop_
_entity_poly.entity_id
_entity_poly.type
_entity_poly.pdbx_seq_one_letter_code
_entity_poly.pdbx_strand_id
1 'polypeptide(L)'
;LHSTSRRQRQMCIRDREERLSSVIAEKEKLAENVEAAVADRIEMARKNAAGFIANMAFVDRHPNEAAAKQTPKAVETLAQPVASQYHAYSAAKELDDLEVHHSWNEVINTASFELGEAGVADRYRNGLAAFLCAAYIERQPILLVGPNSIDISKALCAAIAGHKHGMLSCEGSYSSHVLQELGHDGEDIVIINNLFASGWMNRLPEILSKKDIFYVATHPYAEDIQVEPKSLYGFMLPLFTEFFVDNKASGKYYGGYFADDFKPYAAQPASSKELRILSRLSLSTLVKNRINSVISTMHGIHSSTTADEEFIFAILPIAYATLELNDLTEMIADPQKGIELSASLKRDLRFILGEL
;
A
#
# COMPACT_ATOMS: atom_id res chain seq x y z
N LEU A 1 -50.63 14.21 -42.11
CA LEU A 1 -49.22 14.03 -41.66
C LEU A 1 -48.92 14.52 -40.24
N HIS A 2 -49.68 15.45 -39.64
CA HIS A 2 -49.45 15.97 -38.28
C HIS A 2 -50.00 15.11 -37.15
N SER A 3 -50.94 14.22 -37.37
CA SER A 3 -51.54 13.39 -36.31
C SER A 3 -50.69 12.20 -35.89
N THR A 4 -49.92 11.62 -36.82
CA THR A 4 -49.00 10.50 -36.56
C THR A 4 -47.81 10.90 -35.72
N SER A 5 -47.24 12.09 -35.92
CA SER A 5 -46.13 12.64 -35.14
C SER A 5 -46.50 12.87 -33.66
N ARG A 6 -47.73 13.29 -33.39
CA ARG A 6 -48.22 13.54 -32.05
C ARG A 6 -48.45 12.24 -31.27
N ARG A 7 -48.98 11.22 -31.91
CA ARG A 7 -49.13 9.86 -31.30
C ARG A 7 -47.79 9.22 -31.02
N GLN A 8 -46.80 9.34 -31.90
CA GLN A 8 -45.48 8.82 -31.72
C GLN A 8 -44.73 9.46 -30.52
N ARG A 9 -44.85 10.79 -30.36
CA ARG A 9 -44.31 11.50 -29.19
C ARG A 9 -44.98 11.07 -27.89
N GLN A 10 -46.29 10.85 -27.88
CA GLN A 10 -47.00 10.37 -26.70
C GLN A 10 -46.59 8.95 -26.31
N MET A 11 -46.37 8.07 -27.28
CA MET A 11 -45.83 6.72 -27.00
C MET A 11 -44.41 6.78 -26.41
N CYS A 12 -43.49 7.58 -26.96
CA CYS A 12 -42.14 7.73 -26.40
C CYS A 12 -42.11 8.34 -25.01
N ILE A 13 -43.04 9.25 -24.68
CA ILE A 13 -43.14 9.81 -23.32
C ILE A 13 -43.63 8.72 -22.36
N ARG A 14 -44.64 7.97 -22.73
CA ARG A 14 -45.19 6.89 -21.91
C ARG A 14 -44.16 5.76 -21.65
N ASP A 15 -43.41 5.34 -22.67
CA ASP A 15 -42.34 4.34 -22.54
C ASP A 15 -41.23 4.85 -21.62
N ARG A 16 -40.95 6.14 -21.63
CA ARG A 16 -39.96 6.76 -20.75
C ARG A 16 -40.44 6.85 -19.31
N GLU A 17 -41.70 7.14 -19.08
CA GLU A 17 -42.33 7.15 -17.76
C GLU A 17 -42.38 5.74 -17.15
N GLU A 18 -42.73 4.73 -17.96
CA GLU A 18 -42.69 3.34 -17.52
C GLU A 18 -41.30 2.85 -17.15
N ARG A 19 -40.26 3.23 -17.92
CA ARG A 19 -38.85 2.93 -17.57
C ARG A 19 -38.41 3.66 -16.32
N LEU A 20 -38.76 4.92 -16.15
CA LEU A 20 -38.43 5.68 -14.93
C LEU A 20 -39.10 5.08 -13.70
N SER A 21 -40.34 4.68 -13.77
CA SER A 21 -41.06 4.05 -12.66
C SER A 21 -40.43 2.70 -12.27
N SER A 22 -39.99 1.91 -13.26
CA SER A 22 -39.28 0.63 -12.97
C SER A 22 -37.93 0.84 -12.30
N VAL A 23 -37.14 1.84 -12.74
CA VAL A 23 -35.83 2.17 -12.13
C VAL A 23 -36.01 2.74 -10.72
N ILE A 24 -37.06 3.53 -10.47
CA ILE A 24 -37.34 4.03 -9.11
C ILE A 24 -37.70 2.86 -8.18
N ALA A 25 -38.58 1.96 -8.61
CA ALA A 25 -38.97 0.79 -7.82
C ALA A 25 -37.77 -0.14 -7.53
N GLU A 26 -36.85 -0.30 -8.49
CA GLU A 26 -35.63 -1.07 -8.29
C GLU A 26 -34.68 -0.41 -7.28
N LYS A 27 -34.53 0.91 -7.34
CA LYS A 27 -33.73 1.66 -6.37
C LYS A 27 -34.33 1.64 -4.96
N GLU A 28 -35.63 1.76 -4.83
CA GLU A 28 -36.31 1.65 -3.52
C GLU A 28 -36.10 0.27 -2.92
N LYS A 29 -36.25 -0.79 -3.68
CA LYS A 29 -35.98 -2.15 -3.24
C LYS A 29 -34.51 -2.38 -2.84
N LEU A 30 -33.58 -1.76 -3.56
CA LEU A 30 -32.15 -1.81 -3.21
C LEU A 30 -31.87 -1.07 -1.89
N ALA A 31 -32.49 0.10 -1.69
CA ALA A 31 -32.38 0.87 -0.46
C ALA A 31 -32.90 0.09 0.77
N GLU A 32 -34.07 -0.55 0.63
CA GLU A 32 -34.63 -1.42 1.69
C GLU A 32 -33.71 -2.58 2.04
N ASN A 33 -33.09 -3.22 1.04
CA ASN A 33 -32.12 -4.31 1.26
C ASN A 33 -30.85 -3.82 1.99
N VAL A 34 -30.36 -2.63 1.64
CA VAL A 34 -29.19 -2.03 2.30
C VAL A 34 -29.53 -1.67 3.74
N GLU A 35 -30.69 -1.08 4.01
CA GLU A 35 -31.13 -0.78 5.38
C GLU A 35 -31.28 -2.02 6.25
N ALA A 36 -31.85 -3.10 5.70
CA ALA A 36 -31.96 -4.39 6.40
C ALA A 36 -30.56 -4.96 6.72
N ALA A 37 -29.63 -4.95 5.77
CA ALA A 37 -28.27 -5.44 5.98
C ALA A 37 -27.49 -4.61 7.01
N VAL A 38 -27.69 -3.30 7.05
CA VAL A 38 -27.10 -2.41 8.07
C VAL A 38 -27.69 -2.69 9.45
N ALA A 39 -29.02 -2.88 9.55
CA ALA A 39 -29.69 -3.22 10.81
C ALA A 39 -29.17 -4.53 11.40
N ASP A 40 -29.02 -5.57 10.56
CA ASP A 40 -28.47 -6.86 10.97
C ASP A 40 -27.02 -6.77 11.48
N ARG A 41 -26.20 -5.95 10.81
CA ARG A 41 -24.81 -5.71 11.27
C ARG A 41 -24.74 -4.98 12.61
N ILE A 42 -25.62 -3.99 12.82
CA ILE A 42 -25.71 -3.26 14.09
C ILE A 42 -26.15 -4.22 15.20
N GLU A 43 -27.10 -5.10 14.94
CA GLU A 43 -27.57 -6.06 15.94
C GLU A 43 -26.48 -7.09 16.29
N MET A 44 -25.75 -7.61 15.29
CA MET A 44 -24.59 -8.48 15.52
C MET A 44 -23.50 -7.78 16.34
N ALA A 45 -23.18 -6.52 16.02
CA ALA A 45 -22.22 -5.74 16.79
C ALA A 45 -22.64 -5.53 18.24
N ARG A 46 -23.93 -5.26 18.49
CA ARG A 46 -24.51 -5.16 19.85
C ARG A 46 -24.44 -6.47 20.62
N LYS A 47 -24.74 -7.61 20.00
CA LYS A 47 -24.63 -8.95 20.61
C LYS A 47 -23.19 -9.27 20.97
N ASN A 48 -22.23 -8.95 20.08
CA ASN A 48 -20.80 -9.16 20.34
C ASN A 48 -20.29 -8.27 21.48
N ALA A 49 -20.70 -7.01 21.53
CA ALA A 49 -20.34 -6.08 22.61
C ALA A 49 -20.95 -6.52 23.95
N ALA A 50 -22.20 -6.97 23.97
CA ALA A 50 -22.85 -7.51 25.17
C ALA A 50 -22.16 -8.77 25.69
N GLY A 51 -21.75 -9.68 24.78
CA GLY A 51 -20.97 -10.87 25.12
C GLY A 51 -19.59 -10.52 25.71
N PHE A 52 -18.91 -9.53 25.14
CA PHE A 52 -17.62 -9.03 25.65
C PHE A 52 -17.76 -8.43 27.05
N ILE A 53 -18.76 -7.57 27.28
CA ILE A 53 -19.04 -6.97 28.58
C ILE A 53 -19.42 -8.04 29.63
N ALA A 54 -20.22 -9.03 29.25
CA ALA A 54 -20.56 -10.14 30.12
C ALA A 54 -19.32 -10.96 30.54
N ASN A 55 -18.42 -11.25 29.60
CA ASN A 55 -17.17 -11.96 29.88
C ASN A 55 -16.24 -11.13 30.78
N MET A 56 -16.12 -9.81 30.59
CA MET A 56 -15.35 -8.94 31.46
C MET A 56 -15.94 -8.90 32.89
N ALA A 57 -17.27 -8.83 33.03
CA ALA A 57 -17.93 -8.84 34.33
C ALA A 57 -17.78 -10.17 35.08
N PHE A 58 -17.54 -11.28 34.38
CA PHE A 58 -17.24 -12.57 35.00
C PHE A 58 -15.79 -12.69 35.49
N VAL A 59 -14.84 -12.06 34.79
CA VAL A 59 -13.41 -12.05 35.18
C VAL A 59 -13.20 -11.26 36.48
N ASP A 60 -13.94 -10.17 36.69
CA ASP A 60 -13.81 -9.32 37.90
C ASP A 60 -14.48 -9.90 39.17
N ARG A 61 -15.32 -10.93 39.07
CA ARG A 61 -16.06 -11.46 40.24
C ARG A 61 -15.43 -12.64 40.98
N HIS A 62 -14.36 -13.23 40.49
CA HIS A 62 -13.69 -14.36 41.13
C HIS A 62 -12.16 -14.29 41.18
N PRO A 63 -11.55 -13.36 41.96
CA PRO A 63 -10.21 -13.58 42.41
C PRO A 63 -10.27 -14.37 43.75
N ASN A 64 -9.88 -15.63 43.73
CA ASN A 64 -9.59 -16.44 44.93
C ASN A 64 -10.74 -17.16 45.66
N GLU A 65 -11.37 -18.18 45.06
CA GLU A 65 -11.95 -19.25 45.89
C GLU A 65 -12.18 -20.61 45.18
N ALA A 66 -11.36 -20.99 44.23
CA ALA A 66 -11.44 -22.31 43.61
C ALA A 66 -10.07 -23.01 43.43
N ALA A 67 -9.18 -22.83 44.38
CA ALA A 67 -7.96 -23.63 44.45
C ALA A 67 -8.07 -24.72 45.50
N ALA A 68 -9.12 -25.58 45.45
CA ALA A 68 -9.11 -26.84 46.14
C ALA A 68 -10.17 -27.81 45.57
N LYS A 69 -9.66 -28.88 44.97
CA LYS A 69 -10.36 -30.12 44.64
C LYS A 69 -11.30 -30.10 43.41
N GLN A 70 -10.69 -30.24 42.27
CA GLN A 70 -11.03 -31.28 41.29
C GLN A 70 -9.96 -31.30 40.21
N THR A 71 -9.14 -32.35 40.20
CA THR A 71 -8.30 -32.71 39.05
C THR A 71 -9.23 -33.10 37.89
N PRO A 72 -9.43 -32.25 36.87
CA PRO A 72 -9.92 -32.74 35.61
C PRO A 72 -8.72 -33.42 34.93
N LYS A 73 -8.93 -34.66 34.47
CA LYS A 73 -8.06 -35.26 33.48
C LYS A 73 -7.76 -34.24 32.43
N ALA A 74 -6.47 -33.92 32.28
CA ALA A 74 -5.98 -33.12 31.18
C ALA A 74 -6.46 -33.77 29.88
N VAL A 75 -7.46 -33.16 29.26
CA VAL A 75 -7.62 -33.26 27.84
C VAL A 75 -6.43 -32.47 27.35
N GLU A 76 -5.37 -33.15 26.92
CA GLU A 76 -4.36 -32.60 26.07
C GLU A 76 -5.09 -32.09 24.83
N THR A 77 -5.54 -30.85 24.91
CA THR A 77 -5.78 -30.05 23.72
C THR A 77 -4.38 -29.90 23.15
N LEU A 78 -4.05 -30.75 22.18
CA LEU A 78 -2.93 -30.53 21.30
C LEU A 78 -3.07 -29.08 20.83
N ALA A 79 -2.31 -28.18 21.47
CA ALA A 79 -2.15 -26.83 20.98
C ALA A 79 -1.61 -27.02 19.57
N GLN A 80 -2.47 -26.81 18.57
CA GLN A 80 -2.00 -26.71 17.19
C GLN A 80 -0.94 -25.63 17.24
N PRO A 81 0.28 -25.89 16.74
CA PRO A 81 1.31 -24.86 16.68
C PRO A 81 0.67 -23.68 15.94
N VAL A 82 0.56 -22.55 16.62
CA VAL A 82 0.16 -21.28 15.97
C VAL A 82 1.22 -21.07 14.91
N ALA A 83 0.83 -21.18 13.65
CA ALA A 83 1.74 -20.95 12.54
C ALA A 83 2.40 -19.59 12.76
N SER A 84 3.74 -19.53 12.67
CA SER A 84 4.47 -18.28 12.85
C SER A 84 3.93 -17.26 11.84
N GLN A 85 3.62 -16.06 12.31
CA GLN A 85 3.17 -14.95 11.47
C GLN A 85 4.33 -14.31 10.70
N TYR A 86 5.56 -14.65 11.07
CA TYR A 86 6.77 -14.19 10.43
C TYR A 86 7.55 -15.34 9.82
N HIS A 87 8.02 -15.14 8.61
CA HIS A 87 8.86 -16.09 7.88
C HIS A 87 10.07 -15.38 7.30
N ALA A 88 11.26 -15.85 7.65
CA ALA A 88 12.50 -15.43 7.03
C ALA A 88 12.78 -16.28 5.79
N TYR A 89 13.00 -15.62 4.65
CA TYR A 89 13.44 -16.26 3.42
C TYR A 89 14.95 -16.10 3.30
N SER A 90 15.67 -17.21 3.19
CA SER A 90 17.10 -17.18 2.92
C SER A 90 17.38 -16.81 1.47
N ALA A 91 18.55 -16.23 1.20
CA ALA A 91 19.04 -16.07 -0.17
C ALA A 91 19.02 -17.40 -0.93
N ALA A 92 18.86 -17.34 -2.26
CA ALA A 92 18.92 -18.51 -3.10
C ALA A 92 20.21 -19.30 -2.81
N LYS A 93 20.13 -20.63 -2.78
CA LYS A 93 21.28 -21.50 -2.49
C LYS A 93 22.37 -21.43 -3.57
N GLU A 94 22.05 -20.99 -4.77
CA GLU A 94 22.92 -20.87 -5.92
C GLU A 94 23.22 -19.41 -6.17
N LEU A 95 24.25 -18.88 -5.49
CA LEU A 95 24.74 -17.50 -5.69
C LEU A 95 25.31 -17.29 -7.10
N ASP A 96 25.63 -18.37 -7.83
CA ASP A 96 26.27 -18.31 -9.15
C ASP A 96 25.36 -17.71 -10.24
N ASP A 97 24.03 -17.68 -10.00
CA ASP A 97 23.05 -17.11 -10.93
C ASP A 97 22.62 -15.67 -10.59
N LEU A 98 23.15 -15.10 -9.47
CA LEU A 98 22.79 -13.75 -9.04
C LEU A 98 23.75 -12.72 -9.58
N GLU A 99 23.22 -11.53 -9.96
CA GLU A 99 24.04 -10.41 -10.39
C GLU A 99 24.77 -9.75 -9.19
N VAL A 100 26.05 -9.44 -9.37
CA VAL A 100 26.84 -8.72 -8.37
C VAL A 100 26.82 -7.23 -8.70
N HIS A 101 26.33 -6.41 -7.80
CA HIS A 101 26.20 -4.98 -8.00
C HIS A 101 27.35 -4.21 -7.38
N HIS A 102 28.03 -3.37 -8.17
CA HIS A 102 29.10 -2.46 -7.74
C HIS A 102 28.62 -1.01 -7.64
N SER A 103 27.44 -0.70 -8.16
CA SER A 103 26.87 0.64 -8.18
C SER A 103 25.34 0.65 -8.10
N TRP A 104 24.77 1.77 -7.65
CA TRP A 104 23.31 1.94 -7.62
C TRP A 104 22.67 1.89 -9.01
N ASN A 105 23.38 2.27 -10.07
CA ASN A 105 22.87 2.12 -11.43
C ASN A 105 22.63 0.65 -11.80
N GLU A 106 23.52 -0.24 -11.41
CA GLU A 106 23.35 -1.69 -11.63
C GLU A 106 22.17 -2.22 -10.84
N VAL A 107 22.04 -1.85 -9.55
CA VAL A 107 20.88 -2.20 -8.73
C VAL A 107 19.58 -1.74 -9.36
N ILE A 108 19.52 -0.49 -9.85
CA ILE A 108 18.34 0.09 -10.50
C ILE A 108 18.00 -0.67 -11.78
N ASN A 109 19.00 -1.05 -12.58
CA ASN A 109 18.78 -1.81 -13.80
C ASN A 109 18.18 -3.19 -13.50
N THR A 110 18.76 -3.92 -12.54
CA THR A 110 18.22 -5.21 -12.11
C THR A 110 16.82 -5.05 -11.51
N ALA A 111 16.62 -4.09 -10.63
CA ALA A 111 15.29 -3.81 -10.08
C ALA A 111 14.27 -3.45 -11.17
N SER A 112 14.66 -2.67 -12.16
CA SER A 112 13.81 -2.33 -13.32
C SER A 112 13.41 -3.58 -14.12
N PHE A 113 14.35 -4.49 -14.34
CA PHE A 113 14.07 -5.76 -15.00
C PHE A 113 13.09 -6.59 -14.17
N GLU A 114 13.37 -6.81 -12.88
CA GLU A 114 12.54 -7.60 -11.98
C GLU A 114 11.13 -7.00 -11.78
N LEU A 115 11.02 -5.66 -11.77
CA LEU A 115 9.72 -4.98 -11.75
C LEU A 115 8.91 -5.24 -13.03
N GLY A 116 9.58 -5.41 -14.16
CA GLY A 116 8.94 -5.87 -15.39
C GLY A 116 8.34 -7.26 -15.24
N GLU A 117 9.07 -8.19 -14.63
CA GLU A 117 8.57 -9.53 -14.31
C GLU A 117 7.43 -9.47 -13.26
N ALA A 118 7.39 -8.44 -12.42
CA ALA A 118 6.28 -8.18 -11.51
C ALA A 118 5.07 -7.51 -12.17
N GLY A 119 5.12 -7.25 -13.49
CA GLY A 119 4.00 -6.71 -14.28
C GLY A 119 3.96 -5.20 -14.38
N VAL A 120 5.03 -4.50 -14.03
CA VAL A 120 5.13 -3.04 -14.18
C VAL A 120 5.34 -2.68 -15.65
N ALA A 121 4.61 -1.67 -16.15
CA ALA A 121 4.71 -1.17 -17.50
C ALA A 121 6.10 -0.60 -17.81
N ASP A 122 6.63 -0.87 -19.02
CA ASP A 122 8.00 -0.50 -19.43
C ASP A 122 8.37 0.94 -19.13
N ARG A 123 7.44 1.87 -19.39
CA ARG A 123 7.65 3.31 -19.20
C ARG A 123 7.87 3.75 -17.75
N TYR A 124 7.49 2.91 -16.78
CA TYR A 124 7.56 3.22 -15.36
C TYR A 124 8.64 2.45 -14.61
N ARG A 125 9.20 1.38 -15.19
CA ARG A 125 10.11 0.46 -14.50
C ARG A 125 11.33 1.16 -13.90
N ASN A 126 12.04 1.96 -14.70
CA ASN A 126 13.26 2.64 -14.25
C ASN A 126 12.99 3.66 -13.15
N GLY A 127 11.98 4.51 -13.33
CA GLY A 127 11.61 5.51 -12.33
C GLY A 127 11.12 4.88 -11.03
N LEU A 128 10.31 3.82 -11.12
CA LEU A 128 9.85 3.08 -9.94
C LEU A 128 11.02 2.37 -9.24
N ALA A 129 11.93 1.74 -9.99
CA ALA A 129 13.14 1.13 -9.43
C ALA A 129 13.99 2.17 -8.68
N ALA A 130 14.23 3.32 -9.29
CA ALA A 130 14.98 4.42 -8.66
C ALA A 130 14.28 4.93 -7.38
N PHE A 131 12.95 5.11 -7.41
CA PHE A 131 12.17 5.53 -6.25
C PHE A 131 12.25 4.51 -5.10
N LEU A 132 12.05 3.22 -5.39
CA LEU A 132 12.09 2.15 -4.38
C LEU A 132 13.50 1.97 -3.80
N CYS A 133 14.55 2.06 -4.63
CA CYS A 133 15.93 2.07 -4.16
C CYS A 133 16.24 3.29 -3.28
N ALA A 134 15.74 4.47 -3.63
CA ALA A 134 15.89 5.67 -2.81
C ALA A 134 15.17 5.53 -1.46
N ALA A 135 13.95 4.98 -1.46
CA ALA A 135 13.22 4.68 -0.22
C ALA A 135 13.96 3.65 0.65
N TYR A 136 14.56 2.63 0.04
CA TYR A 136 15.41 1.68 0.75
C TYR A 136 16.63 2.34 1.40
N ILE A 137 17.35 3.21 0.70
CA ILE A 137 18.50 3.97 1.23
C ILE A 137 18.08 4.83 2.42
N GLU A 138 16.97 5.55 2.30
CA GLU A 138 16.42 6.41 3.35
C GLU A 138 15.72 5.64 4.48
N ARG A 139 15.65 4.31 4.40
CA ARG A 139 14.85 3.47 5.32
C ARG A 139 13.45 4.00 5.51
N GLN A 140 12.88 4.58 4.44
CA GLN A 140 11.52 5.12 4.45
C GLN A 140 10.52 4.03 4.10
N PRO A 141 9.66 3.58 5.05
CA PRO A 141 8.68 2.54 4.77
C PRO A 141 7.73 2.92 3.64
N ILE A 142 7.43 1.96 2.78
CA ILE A 142 6.51 2.10 1.64
C ILE A 142 5.26 1.25 1.88
N LEU A 143 4.11 1.76 1.45
CA LEU A 143 2.85 1.05 1.41
C LEU A 143 2.42 0.87 -0.05
N LEU A 144 2.60 -0.33 -0.60
CA LEU A 144 2.14 -0.70 -1.94
C LEU A 144 0.68 -1.13 -1.90
N VAL A 145 -0.16 -0.45 -2.66
CA VAL A 145 -1.60 -0.67 -2.66
C VAL A 145 -2.10 -1.01 -4.05
N GLY A 146 -2.84 -2.09 -4.18
CA GLY A 146 -3.41 -2.55 -5.45
C GLY A 146 -2.80 -3.85 -5.97
N PRO A 147 -3.04 -4.17 -7.26
CA PRO A 147 -2.61 -5.44 -7.86
C PRO A 147 -1.08 -5.58 -7.87
N ASN A 148 -0.60 -6.82 -7.83
CA ASN A 148 0.81 -7.19 -7.87
C ASN A 148 1.70 -6.57 -6.76
N SER A 149 1.11 -5.97 -5.69
CA SER A 149 1.87 -5.31 -4.62
C SER A 149 2.88 -6.25 -3.94
N ILE A 150 2.51 -7.52 -3.71
CA ILE A 150 3.41 -8.55 -3.17
C ILE A 150 4.52 -8.89 -4.17
N ASP A 151 4.18 -9.01 -5.44
CA ASP A 151 5.14 -9.34 -6.50
C ASP A 151 6.17 -8.24 -6.71
N ILE A 152 5.75 -6.98 -6.69
CA ILE A 152 6.63 -5.81 -6.71
C ILE A 152 7.57 -5.80 -5.49
N SER A 153 7.05 -6.13 -4.31
CA SER A 153 7.88 -6.24 -3.09
C SER A 153 8.93 -7.34 -3.23
N LYS A 154 8.55 -8.51 -3.76
CA LYS A 154 9.48 -9.64 -4.00
C LYS A 154 10.52 -9.32 -5.08
N ALA A 155 10.12 -8.65 -6.15
CA ALA A 155 11.01 -8.18 -7.20
C ALA A 155 12.10 -7.25 -6.64
N LEU A 156 11.71 -6.31 -5.77
CA LEU A 156 12.65 -5.43 -5.08
C LEU A 156 13.60 -6.20 -4.16
N CYS A 157 13.07 -7.15 -3.37
CA CYS A 157 13.90 -8.00 -2.51
C CYS A 157 14.88 -8.84 -3.32
N ALA A 158 14.47 -9.37 -4.47
CA ALA A 158 15.36 -10.10 -5.36
C ALA A 158 16.50 -9.21 -5.84
N ALA A 159 16.20 -8.01 -6.34
CA ALA A 159 17.19 -7.09 -6.90
C ALA A 159 18.21 -6.58 -5.87
N ILE A 160 17.80 -6.37 -4.61
CA ILE A 160 18.67 -5.75 -3.58
C ILE A 160 19.35 -6.79 -2.70
N ALA A 161 18.62 -7.82 -2.29
CA ALA A 161 19.04 -8.74 -1.23
C ALA A 161 19.13 -10.22 -1.68
N GLY A 162 19.13 -10.49 -2.99
CA GLY A 162 19.22 -11.85 -3.51
C GLY A 162 18.16 -12.77 -2.93
N HIS A 163 16.91 -12.31 -2.84
CA HIS A 163 15.75 -12.99 -2.24
C HIS A 163 15.77 -13.12 -0.70
N LYS A 164 16.80 -12.65 -0.02
CA LYS A 164 16.84 -12.66 1.45
C LYS A 164 15.92 -11.57 1.99
N HIS A 165 14.79 -11.95 2.57
CA HIS A 165 13.84 -11.00 3.16
C HIS A 165 12.99 -11.66 4.24
N GLY A 166 12.41 -10.87 5.13
CA GLY A 166 11.36 -11.30 6.03
C GLY A 166 9.97 -11.07 5.43
N MET A 167 9.02 -11.92 5.76
CA MET A 167 7.60 -11.72 5.44
C MET A 167 6.78 -11.83 6.71
N LEU A 168 6.09 -10.75 7.06
CA LEU A 168 5.13 -10.68 8.15
C LEU A 168 3.72 -10.75 7.59
N SER A 169 2.99 -11.82 7.86
CA SER A 169 1.58 -11.96 7.49
C SER A 169 0.69 -11.43 8.62
N CYS A 170 -0.01 -10.33 8.37
CA CYS A 170 -0.93 -9.72 9.32
C CYS A 170 -2.26 -10.48 9.36
N GLU A 171 -2.22 -11.74 9.77
CA GLU A 171 -3.38 -12.62 9.89
C GLU A 171 -3.65 -12.93 11.37
N GLY A 172 -4.93 -13.03 11.74
CA GLY A 172 -5.34 -13.32 13.11
C GLY A 172 -4.94 -12.24 14.13
N SER A 173 -4.73 -12.64 15.38
CA SER A 173 -4.40 -11.72 16.47
C SER A 173 -2.91 -11.40 16.49
N TYR A 174 -2.58 -10.13 16.73
CA TYR A 174 -1.21 -9.69 16.91
C TYR A 174 -0.54 -10.38 18.12
N SER A 175 0.68 -10.85 17.94
CA SER A 175 1.55 -11.36 19.01
C SER A 175 2.83 -10.53 19.10
N SER A 176 3.19 -10.07 20.29
CA SER A 176 4.43 -9.32 20.51
C SER A 176 5.70 -10.15 20.23
N HIS A 177 5.59 -11.47 20.14
CA HIS A 177 6.69 -12.35 19.77
C HIS A 177 7.23 -12.03 18.37
N VAL A 178 6.37 -11.60 17.45
CA VAL A 178 6.73 -11.16 16.10
C VAL A 178 7.85 -10.10 16.11
N LEU A 179 7.83 -9.17 17.08
CA LEU A 179 8.86 -8.13 17.16
C LEU A 179 10.27 -8.69 17.45
N GLN A 180 10.36 -9.86 18.10
CA GLN A 180 11.62 -10.52 18.38
C GLN A 180 12.16 -11.24 17.12
N GLU A 181 11.26 -11.74 16.29
CA GLU A 181 11.58 -12.47 15.07
C GLU A 181 11.99 -11.53 13.92
N LEU A 182 11.42 -10.30 13.83
CA LEU A 182 11.75 -9.35 12.78
C LEU A 182 13.25 -9.09 12.67
N GLY A 183 13.84 -9.38 11.51
CA GLY A 183 15.26 -9.16 11.24
C GLY A 183 16.21 -10.02 12.06
N HIS A 184 15.75 -11.11 12.68
CA HIS A 184 16.58 -11.98 13.51
C HIS A 184 17.68 -12.69 12.72
N ASP A 185 17.37 -13.09 11.50
CA ASP A 185 18.31 -13.79 10.61
C ASP A 185 19.08 -12.81 9.70
N GLY A 186 19.06 -11.52 10.04
CA GLY A 186 19.78 -10.46 9.35
C GLY A 186 19.11 -10.04 8.03
N GLU A 187 17.78 -10.07 7.98
CA GLU A 187 17.01 -9.53 6.86
C GLU A 187 16.99 -8.00 6.90
N ASP A 188 17.44 -7.39 5.81
CA ASP A 188 17.39 -5.94 5.62
C ASP A 188 16.05 -5.42 5.19
N ILE A 189 15.21 -6.30 4.58
CA ILE A 189 13.90 -5.96 4.05
C ILE A 189 12.85 -6.86 4.68
N VAL A 190 11.74 -6.25 5.13
CA VAL A 190 10.58 -6.98 5.64
C VAL A 190 9.34 -6.56 4.87
N ILE A 191 8.69 -7.54 4.24
CA ILE A 191 7.39 -7.37 3.59
C ILE A 191 6.29 -7.58 4.65
N ILE A 192 5.42 -6.58 4.84
CA ILE A 192 4.26 -6.66 5.72
C ILE A 192 3.04 -6.91 4.85
N ASN A 193 2.56 -8.15 4.82
CA ASN A 193 1.42 -8.53 4.01
C ASN A 193 0.10 -8.28 4.74
N ASN A 194 -0.85 -7.65 4.04
CA ASN A 194 -2.20 -7.36 4.52
C ASN A 194 -2.24 -6.50 5.80
N LEU A 195 -1.55 -5.36 5.78
CA LEU A 195 -1.37 -4.47 6.93
C LEU A 195 -2.68 -4.05 7.60
N PHE A 196 -3.77 -3.87 6.83
CA PHE A 196 -5.07 -3.41 7.35
C PHE A 196 -5.92 -4.51 7.99
N ALA A 197 -5.39 -5.71 8.14
CA ALA A 197 -6.07 -6.75 8.92
C ALA A 197 -6.31 -6.30 10.36
N SER A 198 -7.37 -6.80 10.96
CA SER A 198 -7.89 -6.35 12.26
C SER A 198 -6.82 -6.32 13.36
N GLY A 199 -6.61 -5.17 13.95
CA GLY A 199 -5.74 -4.97 15.12
C GLY A 199 -4.26 -4.69 14.80
N TRP A 200 -3.79 -4.92 13.58
CA TRP A 200 -2.38 -4.75 13.21
C TRP A 200 -1.98 -3.29 13.03
N MET A 201 -2.86 -2.47 12.47
CA MET A 201 -2.62 -1.03 12.27
C MET A 201 -2.23 -0.29 13.56
N ASN A 202 -2.84 -0.65 14.68
CA ASN A 202 -2.54 -0.04 15.98
C ASN A 202 -1.13 -0.39 16.50
N ARG A 203 -0.50 -1.42 15.93
CA ARG A 203 0.83 -1.89 16.29
C ARG A 203 1.92 -1.43 15.31
N LEU A 204 1.54 -0.71 14.29
CA LEU A 204 2.46 -0.22 13.28
C LEU A 204 3.68 0.52 13.85
N PRO A 205 3.55 1.44 14.84
CA PRO A 205 4.72 2.09 15.43
C PRO A 205 5.71 1.11 16.10
N GLU A 206 5.19 0.03 16.70
CA GLU A 206 6.02 -1.01 17.32
C GLU A 206 6.74 -1.85 16.26
N ILE A 207 6.03 -2.24 15.20
CA ILE A 207 6.57 -3.02 14.07
C ILE A 207 7.69 -2.22 13.39
N LEU A 208 7.48 -0.93 13.11
CA LEU A 208 8.44 -0.06 12.44
C LEU A 208 9.52 0.51 13.38
N SER A 209 9.65 -0.02 14.59
CA SER A 209 10.62 0.49 15.57
C SER A 209 12.09 0.17 15.23
N LYS A 210 12.34 -0.92 14.49
CA LYS A 210 13.68 -1.32 14.05
C LYS A 210 14.08 -0.50 12.82
N LYS A 211 14.98 0.47 13.03
CA LYS A 211 15.38 1.46 12.00
C LYS A 211 16.31 0.88 10.92
N ASP A 212 16.96 -0.23 11.22
CA ASP A 212 17.90 -0.86 10.26
C ASP A 212 17.16 -1.70 9.20
N ILE A 213 15.87 -1.94 9.39
CA ILE A 213 15.03 -2.68 8.47
C ILE A 213 14.27 -1.72 7.55
N PHE A 214 14.28 -2.04 6.26
CA PHE A 214 13.38 -1.40 5.29
C PHE A 214 12.07 -2.17 5.21
N TYR A 215 10.96 -1.49 5.43
CA TYR A 215 9.63 -2.09 5.43
C TYR A 215 8.86 -1.79 4.16
N VAL A 216 8.28 -2.82 3.55
CA VAL A 216 7.35 -2.70 2.43
C VAL A 216 6.03 -3.34 2.83
N ALA A 217 5.05 -2.53 3.18
CA ALA A 217 3.71 -3.03 3.44
C ALA A 217 2.92 -3.20 2.15
N THR A 218 2.01 -4.17 2.12
CA THR A 218 1.14 -4.43 0.96
C THR A 218 -0.32 -4.45 1.36
N HIS A 219 -1.17 -3.97 0.45
CA HIS A 219 -2.62 -4.07 0.57
C HIS A 219 -3.24 -4.22 -0.83
N PRO A 220 -4.20 -5.15 -1.03
CA PRO A 220 -4.71 -5.44 -2.37
C PRO A 220 -5.73 -4.42 -2.92
N TYR A 221 -6.38 -3.61 -2.07
CA TYR A 221 -7.48 -2.74 -2.46
C TYR A 221 -7.14 -1.26 -2.26
N ALA A 222 -7.16 -0.49 -3.36
CA ALA A 222 -6.80 0.93 -3.34
C ALA A 222 -7.86 1.78 -2.60
N GLU A 223 -9.11 1.39 -2.65
CA GLU A 223 -10.23 2.11 -2.05
C GLU A 223 -10.15 2.17 -0.52
N ASP A 224 -9.60 1.14 0.11
CA ASP A 224 -9.49 1.05 1.56
C ASP A 224 -8.59 2.15 2.15
N ILE A 225 -7.62 2.64 1.36
CA ILE A 225 -6.68 3.70 1.78
C ILE A 225 -7.38 5.02 2.12
N GLN A 226 -8.47 5.35 1.43
CA GLN A 226 -9.16 6.63 1.62
C GLN A 226 -9.91 6.73 2.95
N VAL A 227 -10.20 5.59 3.58
CA VAL A 227 -10.87 5.55 4.90
C VAL A 227 -9.87 5.46 6.06
N GLU A 228 -8.59 5.24 5.76
CA GLU A 228 -7.54 5.13 6.78
C GLU A 228 -7.13 6.50 7.35
N PRO A 229 -6.67 6.53 8.61
CA PRO A 229 -6.24 7.78 9.22
C PRO A 229 -5.07 8.42 8.46
N LYS A 230 -5.15 9.72 8.16
CA LYS A 230 -4.06 10.48 7.52
C LYS A 230 -2.71 10.39 8.27
N SER A 231 -2.74 10.10 9.58
CA SER A 231 -1.54 9.86 10.38
C SER A 231 -0.72 8.65 9.96
N LEU A 232 -1.33 7.68 9.24
CA LEU A 232 -0.62 6.54 8.63
C LEU A 232 0.55 7.00 7.75
N TYR A 233 0.35 8.06 6.98
CA TYR A 233 1.36 8.60 6.06
C TYR A 233 2.53 9.29 6.78
N GLY A 234 2.41 9.52 8.09
CA GLY A 234 3.54 9.84 8.95
C GLY A 234 4.49 8.66 9.21
N PHE A 235 4.07 7.43 8.90
CA PHE A 235 4.87 6.22 9.09
C PHE A 235 5.38 5.64 7.76
N MET A 236 4.55 5.62 6.72
CA MET A 236 4.91 5.05 5.42
C MET A 236 4.33 5.86 4.25
N LEU A 237 5.02 5.83 3.12
CA LEU A 237 4.59 6.52 1.91
C LEU A 237 3.75 5.58 1.04
N PRO A 238 2.55 6.00 0.60
CA PRO A 238 1.71 5.18 -0.25
C PRO A 238 2.22 5.17 -1.70
N LEU A 239 2.02 4.04 -2.38
CA LEU A 239 2.18 3.86 -3.81
C LEU A 239 1.02 3.03 -4.35
N PHE A 240 0.31 3.53 -5.35
CA PHE A 240 -0.82 2.85 -5.96
C PHE A 240 -0.36 2.09 -7.21
N THR A 241 -0.31 0.78 -7.12
CA THR A 241 0.22 -0.08 -8.19
C THR A 241 -0.62 -0.04 -9.45
N GLU A 242 -1.92 0.28 -9.34
CA GLU A 242 -2.81 0.48 -10.48
C GLU A 242 -2.35 1.55 -11.46
N PHE A 243 -1.53 2.53 -11.01
CA PHE A 243 -1.05 3.59 -11.86
C PHE A 243 0.05 3.14 -12.84
N PHE A 244 0.72 2.02 -12.55
CA PHE A 244 1.89 1.59 -13.31
C PHE A 244 1.95 0.09 -13.61
N VAL A 245 1.03 -0.72 -13.12
CA VAL A 245 0.91 -2.15 -13.46
C VAL A 245 -0.03 -2.32 -14.64
N ASP A 246 0.42 -3.01 -15.69
CA ASP A 246 -0.37 -3.32 -16.89
C ASP A 246 -0.40 -4.81 -17.25
N ASN A 247 0.42 -5.62 -16.59
CA ASN A 247 0.55 -7.05 -16.86
C ASN A 247 0.44 -7.89 -15.58
N LYS A 248 0.23 -9.18 -15.76
CA LYS A 248 0.33 -10.16 -14.67
C LYS A 248 1.79 -10.40 -14.33
N ALA A 249 2.10 -10.58 -13.05
CA ALA A 249 3.41 -10.99 -12.60
C ALA A 249 3.77 -12.39 -13.11
N SER A 250 5.02 -12.59 -13.52
CA SER A 250 5.56 -13.89 -13.89
C SER A 250 5.80 -14.79 -12.67
N GLY A 251 6.04 -14.16 -11.52
CA GLY A 251 6.41 -14.82 -10.25
C GLY A 251 7.82 -15.40 -10.26
N LYS A 252 8.65 -15.05 -11.24
CA LYS A 252 10.05 -15.51 -11.36
C LYS A 252 10.96 -14.30 -11.31
N TYR A 253 11.78 -14.23 -10.26
CA TYR A 253 12.74 -13.15 -10.04
C TYR A 253 14.14 -13.76 -9.92
N TYR A 254 15.11 -13.20 -10.65
CA TYR A 254 16.49 -13.67 -10.67
C TYR A 254 17.31 -13.00 -9.57
N GLY A 255 17.35 -11.67 -9.57
CA GLY A 255 17.92 -10.88 -8.51
C GLY A 255 19.42 -10.65 -8.56
N GLY A 256 19.90 -9.99 -7.51
CA GLY A 256 21.31 -9.67 -7.34
C GLY A 256 21.65 -9.29 -5.90
N TYR A 257 22.92 -9.03 -5.63
CA TYR A 257 23.39 -8.63 -4.31
C TYR A 257 24.54 -7.62 -4.41
N PHE A 258 24.78 -6.89 -3.32
CA PHE A 258 25.86 -5.91 -3.26
C PHE A 258 27.23 -6.58 -3.19
N ALA A 259 28.18 -6.10 -4.00
CA ALA A 259 29.58 -6.50 -3.93
C ALA A 259 30.23 -6.03 -2.62
N ASP A 260 31.30 -6.69 -2.17
CA ASP A 260 32.04 -6.31 -0.97
C ASP A 260 32.60 -4.88 -1.06
N ASP A 261 32.89 -4.40 -2.27
CA ASP A 261 33.39 -3.05 -2.54
C ASP A 261 32.29 -2.03 -2.89
N PHE A 262 31.03 -2.41 -2.73
CA PHE A 262 29.88 -1.55 -3.01
C PHE A 262 29.94 -0.26 -2.19
N LYS A 263 29.84 0.88 -2.87
CA LYS A 263 29.87 2.20 -2.22
C LYS A 263 28.48 2.64 -1.83
N PRO A 264 28.19 2.79 -0.53
CA PRO A 264 26.92 3.32 -0.09
C PRO A 264 26.73 4.77 -0.62
N TYR A 265 25.50 5.11 -0.93
CA TYR A 265 25.16 6.48 -1.32
C TYR A 265 25.22 7.40 -0.10
N ALA A 266 25.92 8.53 -0.25
CA ALA A 266 25.89 9.59 0.74
C ALA A 266 24.74 10.55 0.42
N ALA A 267 23.73 10.60 1.28
CA ALA A 267 22.56 11.46 1.10
C ALA A 267 22.98 12.94 0.88
N GLN A 268 22.36 13.56 -0.11
CA GLN A 268 22.55 14.99 -0.40
C GLN A 268 21.33 15.78 0.09
N PRO A 269 21.49 17.05 0.45
CA PRO A 269 20.35 17.88 0.85
C PRO A 269 19.38 18.04 -0.32
N ALA A 270 18.08 17.94 -0.02
CA ALA A 270 17.00 18.07 -0.99
C ALA A 270 17.04 19.40 -1.73
N SER A 271 16.70 19.39 -3.03
CA SER A 271 16.64 20.60 -3.83
C SER A 271 15.46 21.49 -3.43
N SER A 272 15.60 22.79 -3.66
CA SER A 272 14.56 23.77 -3.28
C SER A 272 13.33 23.77 -4.21
N LYS A 273 13.37 23.05 -5.33
CA LYS A 273 12.25 23.01 -6.30
C LYS A 273 11.16 22.03 -5.84
N GLU A 274 11.55 20.84 -5.41
CA GLU A 274 10.64 19.82 -4.91
C GLU A 274 9.87 20.29 -3.65
N LEU A 275 10.56 21.04 -2.78
CA LEU A 275 9.98 21.67 -1.60
C LEU A 275 8.79 22.59 -1.91
N ARG A 276 8.79 23.27 -3.08
CA ARG A 276 7.71 24.20 -3.45
C ARG A 276 6.39 23.51 -3.71
N ILE A 277 6.41 22.36 -4.37
CA ILE A 277 5.19 21.59 -4.69
C ILE A 277 4.58 21.03 -3.41
N LEU A 278 5.41 20.37 -2.61
CA LEU A 278 4.98 19.78 -1.34
C LEU A 278 4.53 20.85 -0.32
N SER A 279 5.06 22.08 -0.39
CA SER A 279 4.65 23.16 0.53
C SER A 279 3.18 23.56 0.37
N ARG A 280 2.61 23.38 -0.82
CA ARG A 280 1.21 23.72 -1.14
C ARG A 280 0.20 22.66 -0.68
N LEU A 281 0.63 21.40 -0.51
CA LEU A 281 -0.22 20.35 0.03
C LEU A 281 -0.35 20.53 1.54
N SER A 282 -1.54 20.23 2.09
CA SER A 282 -1.84 20.32 3.53
C SER A 282 -1.24 19.17 4.35
N LEU A 283 -0.03 18.73 3.96
CA LEU A 283 0.70 17.65 4.61
C LEU A 283 1.47 18.15 5.83
N SER A 284 1.68 17.26 6.81
CA SER A 284 2.57 17.57 7.93
C SER A 284 4.02 17.78 7.47
N THR A 285 4.77 18.62 8.19
CA THR A 285 6.20 18.86 7.90
C THR A 285 7.01 17.57 7.86
N LEU A 286 6.66 16.59 8.73
CA LEU A 286 7.32 15.30 8.77
C LEU A 286 7.16 14.55 7.44
N VAL A 287 5.93 14.47 6.91
CA VAL A 287 5.65 13.79 5.63
C VAL A 287 6.37 14.49 4.49
N LYS A 288 6.30 15.83 4.43
CA LYS A 288 7.02 16.63 3.41
C LYS A 288 8.52 16.36 3.42
N ASN A 289 9.14 16.34 4.59
CA ASN A 289 10.57 16.10 4.72
C ASN A 289 10.95 14.68 4.25
N ARG A 290 10.15 13.68 4.57
CA ARG A 290 10.38 12.30 4.13
C ARG A 290 10.30 12.15 2.62
N ILE A 291 9.28 12.72 2.00
CA ILE A 291 9.15 12.72 0.54
C ILE A 291 10.35 13.42 -0.10
N ASN A 292 10.74 14.59 0.42
CA ASN A 292 11.90 15.32 -0.08
C ASN A 292 13.20 14.53 0.03
N SER A 293 13.41 13.82 1.16
CA SER A 293 14.59 12.96 1.33
C SER A 293 14.65 11.89 0.25
N VAL A 294 13.52 11.17 0.03
CA VAL A 294 13.45 10.13 -0.99
C VAL A 294 13.67 10.70 -2.40
N ILE A 295 13.04 11.83 -2.77
CA ILE A 295 13.23 12.46 -4.08
C ILE A 295 14.69 12.88 -4.27
N SER A 296 15.30 13.50 -3.25
CA SER A 296 16.70 13.94 -3.30
C SER A 296 17.66 12.76 -3.51
N THR A 297 17.44 11.67 -2.79
CA THR A 297 18.21 10.45 -2.94
C THR A 297 17.99 9.81 -4.31
N MET A 298 16.74 9.79 -4.81
CA MET A 298 16.41 9.32 -6.16
C MET A 298 17.21 10.05 -7.24
N HIS A 299 17.29 11.39 -7.19
CA HIS A 299 18.13 12.18 -8.09
C HIS A 299 19.61 11.86 -7.96
N GLY A 300 20.07 11.59 -6.75
CA GLY A 300 21.47 11.28 -6.50
C GLY A 300 21.93 9.93 -7.03
N ILE A 301 21.05 8.93 -7.02
CA ILE A 301 21.35 7.57 -7.53
C ILE A 301 20.95 7.37 -8.99
N HIS A 302 20.04 8.20 -9.52
CA HIS A 302 19.52 8.12 -10.89
C HIS A 302 19.46 9.51 -11.53
N SER A 303 20.53 9.91 -12.19
CA SER A 303 20.69 11.27 -12.74
C SER A 303 19.69 11.63 -13.86
N SER A 304 19.00 10.64 -14.45
CA SER A 304 17.98 10.83 -15.48
C SER A 304 16.55 10.94 -14.91
N THR A 305 16.39 11.03 -13.59
CA THR A 305 15.08 11.23 -12.94
C THR A 305 14.36 12.45 -13.53
N THR A 306 13.11 12.25 -13.92
CA THR A 306 12.27 13.27 -14.55
C THR A 306 11.24 13.83 -13.56
N ALA A 307 10.72 15.03 -13.83
CA ALA A 307 9.62 15.60 -13.05
C ALA A 307 8.34 14.73 -13.07
N ASP A 308 8.13 13.98 -14.16
CA ASP A 308 7.02 13.05 -14.29
C ASP A 308 7.14 11.88 -13.28
N GLU A 309 8.34 11.34 -13.12
CA GLU A 309 8.62 10.25 -12.17
C GLU A 309 8.49 10.70 -10.72
N GLU A 310 9.01 11.88 -10.38
CA GLU A 310 8.79 12.47 -9.04
C GLU A 310 7.31 12.65 -8.74
N PHE A 311 6.57 13.14 -9.73
CA PHE A 311 5.16 13.38 -9.58
C PHE A 311 4.39 12.08 -9.35
N ILE A 312 4.58 11.07 -10.20
CA ILE A 312 3.78 9.83 -10.18
C ILE A 312 4.11 8.92 -8.98
N PHE A 313 5.36 8.92 -8.51
CA PHE A 313 5.76 8.03 -7.42
C PHE A 313 5.78 8.71 -6.04
N ALA A 314 5.97 10.02 -5.96
CA ALA A 314 6.09 10.69 -4.67
C ALA A 314 4.94 11.66 -4.35
N ILE A 315 4.43 12.42 -5.33
CA ILE A 315 3.46 13.50 -5.11
C ILE A 315 2.03 13.02 -5.29
N LEU A 316 1.72 12.41 -6.43
CA LEU A 316 0.39 11.93 -6.75
C LEU A 316 -0.16 10.92 -5.72
N PRO A 317 0.61 9.89 -5.29
CA PRO A 317 0.08 8.91 -4.35
C PRO A 317 -0.30 9.52 -3.01
N ILE A 318 0.50 10.43 -2.47
CA ILE A 318 0.20 11.05 -1.19
C ILE A 318 -1.00 12.02 -1.29
N ALA A 319 -1.12 12.79 -2.39
CA ALA A 319 -2.24 13.67 -2.62
C ALA A 319 -3.54 12.88 -2.81
N TYR A 320 -3.50 11.74 -3.50
CA TYR A 320 -4.62 10.83 -3.63
C TYR A 320 -5.05 10.26 -2.28
N ALA A 321 -4.11 9.73 -1.52
CA ALA A 321 -4.36 9.13 -0.21
C ALA A 321 -4.87 10.14 0.85
N THR A 322 -4.51 11.42 0.72
CA THR A 322 -4.94 12.49 1.64
C THR A 322 -6.16 13.26 1.17
N LEU A 323 -6.73 12.91 0.01
CA LEU A 323 -7.87 13.57 -0.63
C LEU A 323 -7.58 15.04 -1.02
N GLU A 324 -6.35 15.34 -1.43
CA GLU A 324 -5.91 16.69 -1.86
C GLU A 324 -5.77 16.79 -3.39
N LEU A 325 -6.51 15.98 -4.14
CA LEU A 325 -6.45 15.95 -5.60
C LEU A 325 -6.90 17.25 -6.25
N ASN A 326 -7.85 17.97 -5.67
CA ASN A 326 -8.32 19.24 -6.22
C ASN A 326 -7.20 20.28 -6.26
N ASP A 327 -6.44 20.41 -5.17
CA ASP A 327 -5.29 21.32 -5.10
C ASP A 327 -4.22 20.93 -6.12
N LEU A 328 -4.01 19.60 -6.28
CA LEU A 328 -3.08 19.06 -7.25
C LEU A 328 -3.51 19.36 -8.70
N THR A 329 -4.78 19.20 -8.99
CA THR A 329 -5.38 19.49 -10.31
C THR A 329 -5.18 20.95 -10.71
N GLU A 330 -5.43 21.90 -9.78
CA GLU A 330 -5.15 23.32 -10.01
C GLU A 330 -3.68 23.62 -10.28
N MET A 331 -2.77 22.92 -9.58
CA MET A 331 -1.32 23.07 -9.81
C MET A 331 -0.87 22.56 -11.18
N ILE A 332 -1.49 21.48 -11.67
CA ILE A 332 -1.19 20.91 -12.99
C ILE A 332 -1.76 21.80 -14.11
N ALA A 333 -2.93 22.39 -13.91
CA ALA A 333 -3.61 23.23 -14.89
C ALA A 333 -2.89 24.58 -15.10
N ASP A 334 -2.18 25.11 -14.10
CA ASP A 334 -1.46 26.38 -14.16
C ASP A 334 0.06 26.19 -14.19
N PRO A 335 0.72 26.27 -15.35
CA PRO A 335 2.19 26.11 -15.47
C PRO A 335 2.98 27.10 -14.62
N GLN A 336 2.41 28.26 -14.26
CA GLN A 336 3.07 29.24 -13.38
C GLN A 336 3.06 28.79 -11.91
N LYS A 337 2.16 27.86 -11.55
CA LYS A 337 2.07 27.33 -10.19
C LYS A 337 3.01 26.15 -9.91
N GLY A 338 3.72 25.63 -10.91
CA GLY A 338 4.97 24.95 -10.60
C GLY A 338 5.18 23.51 -11.01
N ILE A 339 4.25 22.82 -11.71
CA ILE A 339 4.52 21.45 -12.21
C ILE A 339 4.43 21.43 -13.73
N GLU A 340 5.57 21.30 -14.39
CA GLU A 340 5.62 21.09 -15.84
C GLU A 340 5.72 19.58 -16.10
N LEU A 341 4.54 18.94 -16.25
CA LEU A 341 4.45 17.53 -16.61
C LEU A 341 4.42 17.36 -18.13
N SER A 342 4.92 16.22 -18.61
CA SER A 342 4.87 15.86 -20.02
C SER A 342 3.43 15.72 -20.52
N ALA A 343 3.23 15.93 -21.84
CA ALA A 343 1.91 15.76 -22.44
C ALA A 343 1.40 14.31 -22.38
N SER A 344 2.30 13.33 -22.32
CA SER A 344 1.98 11.91 -22.14
C SER A 344 1.40 11.65 -20.76
N LEU A 345 2.07 12.11 -19.71
CA LEU A 345 1.62 11.93 -18.33
C LEU A 345 0.29 12.67 -18.08
N LYS A 346 0.12 13.89 -18.57
CA LYS A 346 -1.16 14.61 -18.47
C LYS A 346 -2.32 13.86 -19.13
N ARG A 347 -2.07 13.12 -20.20
CA ARG A 347 -3.07 12.26 -20.85
C ARG A 347 -3.43 11.05 -19.98
N ASP A 348 -2.41 10.41 -19.40
CA ASP A 348 -2.61 9.25 -18.54
C ASP A 348 -3.35 9.63 -17.25
N LEU A 349 -3.03 10.78 -16.67
CA LEU A 349 -3.71 11.30 -15.47
C LEU A 349 -5.20 11.52 -15.68
N ARG A 350 -5.65 11.92 -16.89
CA ARG A 350 -7.08 12.03 -17.21
C ARG A 350 -7.82 10.70 -17.14
N PHE A 351 -7.13 9.60 -17.46
CA PHE A 351 -7.69 8.26 -17.29
C PHE A 351 -7.73 7.81 -15.82
N ILE A 352 -6.70 8.15 -15.05
CA ILE A 352 -6.54 7.73 -13.65
C ILE A 352 -7.46 8.53 -12.71
N LEU A 353 -7.58 9.83 -12.94
CA LEU A 353 -8.27 10.75 -12.03
C LEU A 353 -9.69 11.12 -12.49
N GLY A 354 -10.15 10.57 -13.63
CA GLY A 354 -11.34 11.07 -14.29
C GLY A 354 -11.08 12.41 -15.03
N GLU A 355 -12.08 13.01 -15.64
CA GLU A 355 -11.90 14.28 -16.33
C GLU A 355 -11.33 15.34 -15.38
N LEU A 356 -10.06 15.66 -15.57
CA LEU A 356 -9.39 16.81 -14.96
C LEU A 356 -9.83 18.09 -15.68
#